data_e7cf7682ddcd8c2527264eacf749287f
#
_entry.id   e7cf7682ddcd8c2527264eacf749287f
#
_cell.length_a   1.000
_cell.length_b   1.000
_cell.length_c   1.000
_cell.angle_alpha   90.00
_cell.angle_beta   90.00
_cell.angle_gamma   90.00
#
_symmetry.space_group_name_H-M   'P 1'
#
loop_
_entity.id
_entity.type
_entity.pdbx_description
1 polymer ?
#
loop_
_entity_poly.entity_id
_entity_poly.type
_entity_poly.pdbx_seq_one_letter_code
_entity_poly.pdbx_strand_id
1 'polypeptide(L)'
;MRFAITMLCFIGIASVIGTILKQNEPYENYIIKFGQFWFEFFEAMGLYNVYQAFWFLLILIFLIISTSFCVSRNSPKILKEYKKFQLNARERSLKSFKHSYEIPVKKFSASKLEKLLTENKFRLKKQTNKNGDLIISAKKGDLQKLGYIFTHLAIIIISIGGLGWQSCFKDAGVDRFKTNYI
;
A
#
# COMPACT_ATOMS: atom_id res chain seq x y z
N MET A 1 9.73 -8.32 1.00
CA MET A 1 8.94 -7.54 1.97
C MET A 1 9.77 -6.86 3.05
N ARG A 2 10.69 -7.53 3.75
CA ARG A 2 11.49 -6.88 4.82
C ARG A 2 12.26 -5.65 4.34
N PHE A 3 12.90 -5.74 3.17
CA PHE A 3 13.67 -4.65 2.59
C PHE A 3 12.84 -3.37 2.32
N ALA A 4 11.65 -3.50 1.72
CA ALA A 4 10.77 -2.35 1.46
C ALA A 4 10.30 -1.66 2.76
N ILE A 5 10.05 -2.45 3.83
CA ILE A 5 9.69 -1.91 5.15
C ILE A 5 10.86 -1.11 5.72
N THR A 6 12.09 -1.63 5.63
CA THR A 6 13.29 -0.92 6.09
C THR A 6 13.46 0.41 5.36
N MET A 7 13.30 0.42 4.03
CA MET A 7 13.37 1.65 3.23
C MET A 7 12.27 2.65 3.62
N LEU A 8 11.06 2.17 3.87
CA LEU A 8 9.96 3.01 4.32
C LEU A 8 10.25 3.65 5.68
N CYS A 9 10.85 2.89 6.61
CA CYS A 9 11.29 3.42 7.92
C CYS A 9 12.36 4.51 7.75
N PHE A 10 13.35 4.31 6.88
CA PHE A 10 14.38 5.33 6.61
C PHE A 10 13.77 6.60 6.03
N ILE A 11 12.86 6.50 5.07
CA ILE A 11 12.16 7.66 4.52
C ILE A 11 11.32 8.35 5.60
N GLY A 12 10.65 7.58 6.46
CA GLY A 12 9.89 8.13 7.58
C GLY A 12 10.77 8.93 8.53
N ILE A 13 11.92 8.39 8.95
CA ILE A 13 12.88 9.08 9.82
C ILE A 13 13.41 10.34 9.13
N ALA A 14 13.82 10.23 7.87
CA ALA A 14 14.29 11.37 7.09
C ALA A 14 13.23 12.48 6.96
N SER A 15 11.97 12.09 6.78
CA SER A 15 10.85 13.03 6.70
C SER A 15 10.60 13.75 8.05
N VAL A 16 10.72 13.04 9.17
CA VAL A 16 10.63 13.64 10.50
C VAL A 16 11.74 14.67 10.70
N ILE A 17 13.00 14.33 10.37
CA ILE A 17 14.14 15.25 10.43
C ILE A 17 13.88 16.47 9.53
N GLY A 18 13.46 16.25 8.29
CA GLY A 18 13.15 17.32 7.33
C GLY A 18 11.99 18.23 7.73
N THR A 19 11.09 17.75 8.62
CA THR A 19 9.98 18.55 9.17
C THR A 19 10.42 19.37 10.39
N ILE A 20 11.29 18.81 11.24
CA ILE A 20 11.79 19.50 12.45
C ILE A 20 12.81 20.56 12.07
N LEU A 21 13.71 20.26 11.13
CA LEU A 21 14.67 21.22 10.60
C LEU A 21 13.97 22.06 9.53
N LYS A 22 13.88 23.37 9.76
CA LYS A 22 13.39 24.27 8.71
C LYS A 22 14.27 24.09 7.46
N GLN A 23 13.64 23.87 6.33
CA GLN A 23 14.33 23.61 5.08
C GLN A 23 14.54 24.92 4.30
N ASN A 24 15.67 25.04 3.57
CA ASN A 24 15.99 26.18 2.70
C ASN A 24 16.11 27.54 3.42
N GLU A 25 16.48 27.58 4.70
CA GLU A 25 16.81 28.84 5.38
C GLU A 25 18.25 29.30 5.07
N PRO A 26 18.53 30.61 5.24
CA PRO A 26 19.90 31.14 5.19
C PRO A 26 20.82 30.44 6.20
N TYR A 27 22.04 30.13 5.81
CA TYR A 27 23.00 29.39 6.63
C TYR A 27 23.30 30.03 7.99
N GLU A 28 23.25 31.35 8.06
CA GLU A 28 23.47 32.10 9.30
C GLU A 28 22.49 31.71 10.41
N ASN A 29 21.24 31.47 10.07
CA ASN A 29 20.23 31.07 11.03
C ASN A 29 20.48 29.68 11.63
N TYR A 30 21.12 28.78 10.87
CA TYR A 30 21.45 27.45 11.38
C TYR A 30 22.68 27.52 12.31
N ILE A 31 23.67 28.34 11.97
CA ILE A 31 24.89 28.55 12.81
C ILE A 31 24.52 29.15 14.16
N ILE A 32 23.61 30.14 14.17
CA ILE A 32 23.13 30.80 15.41
C ILE A 32 22.35 29.79 16.30
N LYS A 33 21.57 28.88 15.69
CA LYS A 33 20.76 27.96 16.46
C LYS A 33 21.50 26.74 16.97
N PHE A 34 22.37 26.17 16.14
CA PHE A 34 22.97 24.84 16.40
C PHE A 34 24.47 24.92 16.68
N GLY A 35 25.13 26.08 16.42
CA GLY A 35 26.56 26.21 16.50
C GLY A 35 27.30 25.63 15.28
N GLN A 36 28.54 26.02 15.07
CA GLN A 36 29.31 25.71 13.87
C GLN A 36 29.54 24.20 13.68
N PHE A 37 29.82 23.46 14.75
CA PHE A 37 30.07 22.02 14.69
C PHE A 37 28.86 21.23 14.14
N TRP A 38 27.68 21.50 14.68
CA TRP A 38 26.46 20.83 14.22
C TRP A 38 26.02 21.30 12.83
N PHE A 39 26.33 22.56 12.49
CA PHE A 39 26.08 23.08 11.16
C PHE A 39 26.83 22.27 10.09
N GLU A 40 28.16 22.12 10.25
CA GLU A 40 29.01 21.37 9.31
C GLU A 40 28.57 19.89 9.18
N PHE A 41 28.18 19.27 10.30
CA PHE A 41 27.73 17.91 10.29
C PHE A 41 26.40 17.73 9.53
N PHE A 42 25.44 18.62 9.76
CA PHE A 42 24.14 18.55 9.08
C PHE A 42 24.25 18.95 7.60
N GLU A 43 25.13 19.86 7.27
CA GLU A 43 25.44 20.24 5.89
C GLU A 43 26.06 19.05 5.11
N ALA A 44 27.04 18.38 5.67
CA ALA A 44 27.68 17.20 5.08
C ALA A 44 26.69 16.07 4.81
N MET A 45 25.67 15.91 5.66
CA MET A 45 24.59 14.95 5.46
C MET A 45 23.49 15.46 4.53
N GLY A 46 23.49 16.73 4.13
CA GLY A 46 22.44 17.35 3.31
C GLY A 46 21.10 17.53 4.03
N LEU A 47 21.11 17.64 5.38
CA LEU A 47 19.89 17.69 6.18
C LEU A 47 19.14 19.02 6.07
N TYR A 48 19.77 20.08 5.57
CA TYR A 48 19.12 21.37 5.31
C TYR A 48 18.25 21.36 4.05
N ASN A 49 18.47 20.37 3.17
CA ASN A 49 17.69 20.12 1.96
C ASN A 49 17.43 18.62 1.80
N VAL A 50 16.89 17.99 2.84
CA VAL A 50 16.68 16.52 2.89
C VAL A 50 15.93 16.02 1.67
N TYR A 51 14.88 16.70 1.27
CA TYR A 51 14.04 16.28 0.15
C TYR A 51 14.73 16.40 -1.22
N GLN A 52 15.79 17.21 -1.33
CA GLN A 52 16.62 17.36 -2.54
C GLN A 52 17.93 16.56 -2.47
N ALA A 53 18.24 15.97 -1.32
CA ALA A 53 19.45 15.19 -1.12
C ALA A 53 19.47 13.98 -2.04
N PHE A 54 20.59 13.75 -2.73
CA PHE A 54 20.74 12.65 -3.68
C PHE A 54 20.42 11.28 -3.07
N TRP A 55 20.86 11.02 -1.84
CA TRP A 55 20.57 9.76 -1.15
C TRP A 55 19.09 9.57 -0.86
N PHE A 56 18.36 10.64 -0.53
CA PHE A 56 16.91 10.58 -0.29
C PHE A 56 16.14 10.23 -1.59
N LEU A 57 16.49 10.91 -2.69
CA LEU A 57 15.92 10.64 -4.01
C LEU A 57 16.19 9.21 -4.46
N LEU A 58 17.40 8.71 -4.23
CA LEU A 58 17.80 7.36 -4.59
C LEU A 58 16.96 6.32 -3.82
N ILE A 59 16.80 6.50 -2.50
CA ILE A 59 15.95 5.61 -1.68
C ILE A 59 14.50 5.66 -2.17
N LEU A 60 13.99 6.83 -2.51
CA LEU A 60 12.61 7.03 -2.96
C LEU A 60 12.35 6.34 -4.32
N ILE A 61 13.27 6.49 -5.27
CA ILE A 61 13.20 5.77 -6.56
C ILE A 61 13.23 4.25 -6.32
N PHE A 62 14.12 3.79 -5.46
CA PHE A 62 14.22 2.38 -5.13
C PHE A 62 12.94 1.84 -4.48
N LEU A 63 12.30 2.64 -3.62
CA LEU A 63 11.00 2.30 -3.01
C LEU A 63 9.91 2.18 -4.09
N ILE A 64 9.84 3.11 -5.04
CA ILE A 64 8.88 3.07 -6.15
C ILE A 64 9.06 1.78 -6.95
N ILE A 65 10.29 1.46 -7.34
CA ILE A 65 10.59 0.26 -8.12
C ILE A 65 10.19 -0.99 -7.32
N SER A 66 10.62 -1.10 -6.06
CA SER A 66 10.36 -2.25 -5.19
C SER A 66 8.86 -2.46 -4.95
N THR A 67 8.12 -1.39 -4.65
CA THR A 67 6.65 -1.47 -4.46
C THR A 67 5.92 -1.78 -5.74
N SER A 68 6.35 -1.24 -6.88
CA SER A 68 5.78 -1.55 -8.19
C SER A 68 5.92 -3.04 -8.54
N PHE A 69 7.08 -3.62 -8.31
CA PHE A 69 7.28 -5.07 -8.47
C PHE A 69 6.39 -5.90 -7.52
N CYS A 70 6.26 -5.48 -6.26
CA CYS A 70 5.38 -6.14 -5.31
C CYS A 70 3.92 -6.12 -5.77
N VAL A 71 3.43 -4.97 -6.22
CA VAL A 71 2.06 -4.82 -6.74
C VAL A 71 1.86 -5.67 -7.98
N SER A 72 2.75 -5.55 -8.96
CA SER A 72 2.66 -6.30 -10.22
C SER A 72 2.61 -7.81 -9.98
N ARG A 73 3.40 -8.33 -9.05
CA ARG A 73 3.46 -9.77 -8.74
C ARG A 73 2.24 -10.27 -7.97
N ASN A 74 1.71 -9.47 -7.04
CA ASN A 74 0.65 -9.91 -6.13
C ASN A 74 -0.76 -9.56 -6.63
N SER A 75 -0.93 -8.46 -7.36
CA SER A 75 -2.23 -8.02 -7.88
C SER A 75 -2.97 -9.09 -8.69
N PRO A 76 -2.34 -9.79 -9.66
CA PRO A 76 -3.07 -10.79 -10.44
C PRO A 76 -3.55 -11.96 -9.59
N LYS A 77 -2.80 -12.33 -8.53
CA LYS A 77 -3.20 -13.38 -7.60
C LYS A 77 -4.43 -12.96 -6.79
N ILE A 78 -4.39 -11.75 -6.23
CA ILE A 78 -5.48 -11.18 -5.44
C ILE A 78 -6.75 -11.03 -6.27
N LEU A 79 -6.64 -10.54 -7.52
CA LEU A 79 -7.76 -10.41 -8.44
C LEU A 79 -8.36 -11.75 -8.85
N LYS A 80 -7.52 -12.77 -9.09
CA LYS A 80 -7.98 -14.13 -9.36
C LYS A 80 -8.73 -14.72 -8.16
N GLU A 81 -8.19 -14.55 -6.94
CA GLU A 81 -8.85 -15.01 -5.72
C GLU A 81 -10.16 -14.25 -5.45
N TYR A 82 -10.22 -12.95 -5.76
CA TYR A 82 -11.45 -12.17 -5.65
C TYR A 82 -12.55 -12.69 -6.56
N LYS A 83 -12.21 -13.11 -7.79
CA LYS A 83 -13.17 -13.66 -8.76
C LYS A 83 -13.50 -15.14 -8.53
N LYS A 84 -12.62 -15.89 -7.86
CA LYS A 84 -12.74 -17.33 -7.69
C LYS A 84 -13.71 -17.67 -6.55
N PHE A 85 -14.74 -18.45 -6.88
CA PHE A 85 -15.59 -19.14 -5.91
C PHE A 85 -15.18 -20.61 -5.85
N GLN A 86 -15.11 -21.19 -4.67
CA GLN A 86 -14.87 -22.63 -4.50
C GLN A 86 -16.18 -23.40 -4.72
N LEU A 87 -16.40 -23.83 -5.95
CA LEU A 87 -17.57 -24.62 -6.34
C LEU A 87 -17.25 -26.12 -6.44
N ASN A 88 -15.98 -26.49 -6.52
CA ASN A 88 -15.52 -27.88 -6.66
C ASN A 88 -15.03 -28.46 -5.33
N ALA A 89 -15.65 -28.09 -4.21
CA ALA A 89 -15.31 -28.70 -2.93
C ALA A 89 -15.87 -30.14 -2.88
N ARG A 90 -15.00 -31.13 -2.64
CA ARG A 90 -15.42 -32.51 -2.41
C ARG A 90 -16.09 -32.60 -1.04
N GLU A 91 -17.15 -33.43 -0.92
CA GLU A 91 -17.87 -33.62 0.33
C GLU A 91 -16.95 -33.98 1.50
N ARG A 92 -15.98 -34.88 1.27
CA ARG A 92 -14.96 -35.24 2.27
C ARG A 92 -14.14 -34.04 2.75
N SER A 93 -13.85 -33.06 1.84
CA SER A 93 -13.14 -31.84 2.20
C SER A 93 -14.02 -30.90 3.02
N LEU A 94 -15.32 -30.83 2.75
CA LEU A 94 -16.26 -30.03 3.54
C LEU A 94 -16.39 -30.55 4.97
N LYS A 95 -16.45 -31.86 5.13
CA LYS A 95 -16.51 -32.52 6.45
C LYS A 95 -15.25 -32.34 7.28
N SER A 96 -14.10 -32.09 6.67
CA SER A 96 -12.82 -31.84 7.37
C SER A 96 -12.61 -30.42 7.89
N PHE A 97 -13.52 -29.49 7.57
CA PHE A 97 -13.44 -28.14 8.11
C PHE A 97 -13.79 -28.12 9.61
N LYS A 98 -13.08 -27.29 10.37
CA LYS A 98 -13.28 -27.13 11.83
C LYS A 98 -14.73 -26.76 12.20
N HIS A 99 -15.45 -26.11 11.32
CA HIS A 99 -16.84 -25.68 11.50
C HIS A 99 -17.70 -26.28 10.38
N SER A 100 -17.86 -27.58 10.36
CA SER A 100 -18.78 -28.28 9.46
C SER A 100 -19.95 -28.82 10.27
N TYR A 101 -21.16 -28.59 9.75
CA TYR A 101 -22.40 -29.09 10.36
C TYR A 101 -23.23 -29.82 9.34
N GLU A 102 -23.73 -31.01 9.70
CA GLU A 102 -24.70 -31.76 8.91
C GLU A 102 -26.08 -31.61 9.56
N ILE A 103 -27.01 -31.02 8.85
CA ILE A 103 -28.35 -30.78 9.34
C ILE A 103 -29.34 -31.61 8.47
N PRO A 104 -30.03 -32.60 9.04
CA PRO A 104 -31.06 -33.32 8.33
C PRO A 104 -32.31 -32.43 8.18
N VAL A 105 -32.56 -31.93 6.96
CA VAL A 105 -33.65 -31.00 6.68
C VAL A 105 -34.70 -31.72 5.85
N LYS A 106 -35.87 -31.98 6.42
CA LYS A 106 -37.01 -32.58 5.72
C LYS A 106 -37.61 -31.69 4.62
N LYS A 107 -37.50 -30.36 4.75
CA LYS A 107 -37.91 -29.37 3.74
C LYS A 107 -36.88 -28.26 3.65
N PHE A 108 -35.89 -28.41 2.78
CA PHE A 108 -34.90 -27.37 2.52
C PHE A 108 -35.35 -26.47 1.38
N SER A 109 -35.50 -25.17 1.64
CA SER A 109 -35.76 -24.18 0.60
C SER A 109 -34.47 -23.41 0.28
N ALA A 110 -33.83 -23.72 -0.84
CA ALA A 110 -32.63 -23.03 -1.32
C ALA A 110 -32.87 -21.53 -1.49
N SER A 111 -34.09 -21.13 -1.90
CA SER A 111 -34.46 -19.72 -2.06
C SER A 111 -34.45 -18.94 -0.73
N LYS A 112 -34.88 -19.56 0.37
CA LYS A 112 -34.86 -18.92 1.69
C LYS A 112 -33.43 -18.73 2.21
N LEU A 113 -32.56 -19.71 1.99
CA LEU A 113 -31.13 -19.59 2.34
C LEU A 113 -30.46 -18.50 1.53
N GLU A 114 -30.74 -18.41 0.24
CA GLU A 114 -30.19 -17.35 -0.61
C GLU A 114 -30.61 -15.96 -0.16
N LYS A 115 -31.88 -15.80 0.17
CA LYS A 115 -32.41 -14.54 0.66
C LYS A 115 -31.70 -14.11 1.94
N LEU A 116 -31.55 -15.01 2.90
CA LEU A 116 -30.81 -14.75 4.15
C LEU A 116 -29.35 -14.39 3.91
N LEU A 117 -28.66 -15.09 3.00
CA LEU A 117 -27.26 -14.81 2.69
C LEU A 117 -27.09 -13.46 1.96
N THR A 118 -28.01 -13.11 1.07
CA THR A 118 -28.00 -11.84 0.33
C THR A 118 -28.29 -10.66 1.26
N GLU A 119 -29.26 -10.79 2.15
CA GLU A 119 -29.56 -9.78 3.20
C GLU A 119 -28.34 -9.52 4.09
N ASN A 120 -27.55 -10.55 4.38
CA ASN A 120 -26.32 -10.45 5.14
C ASN A 120 -25.10 -10.01 4.30
N LYS A 121 -25.30 -9.53 3.07
CA LYS A 121 -24.26 -9.03 2.16
C LYS A 121 -23.21 -10.08 1.75
N PHE A 122 -23.60 -11.35 1.66
CA PHE A 122 -22.76 -12.38 1.05
C PHE A 122 -22.89 -12.36 -0.47
N ARG A 123 -21.78 -12.51 -1.17
CA ARG A 123 -21.75 -12.77 -2.62
C ARG A 123 -21.96 -14.25 -2.84
N LEU A 124 -22.93 -14.60 -3.67
CA LEU A 124 -23.33 -15.99 -3.91
C LEU A 124 -22.93 -16.43 -5.31
N LYS A 125 -22.52 -17.69 -5.43
CA LYS A 125 -22.44 -18.39 -6.70
C LYS A 125 -22.98 -19.80 -6.54
N LYS A 126 -23.88 -20.20 -7.45
CA LYS A 126 -24.51 -21.50 -7.49
C LYS A 126 -23.91 -22.34 -8.59
N GLN A 127 -23.83 -23.62 -8.35
CA GLN A 127 -23.49 -24.61 -9.36
C GLN A 127 -24.22 -25.92 -9.03
N THR A 128 -24.83 -26.53 -10.02
CA THR A 128 -25.35 -27.89 -9.90
C THR A 128 -24.25 -28.86 -10.34
N ASN A 129 -23.94 -29.83 -9.51
CA ASN A 129 -22.98 -30.87 -9.82
C ASN A 129 -23.57 -31.86 -10.85
N LYS A 130 -22.71 -32.66 -11.47
CA LYS A 130 -23.12 -33.72 -12.42
C LYS A 130 -24.08 -34.73 -11.80
N ASN A 131 -24.09 -34.87 -10.50
CA ASN A 131 -24.94 -35.75 -9.72
C ASN A 131 -26.29 -35.11 -9.34
N GLY A 132 -26.60 -33.89 -9.79
CA GLY A 132 -27.82 -33.16 -9.43
C GLY A 132 -27.73 -32.39 -8.11
N ASP A 133 -26.62 -32.47 -7.37
CA ASP A 133 -26.48 -31.79 -6.09
C ASP A 133 -26.27 -30.27 -6.30
N LEU A 134 -27.01 -29.46 -5.53
CA LEU A 134 -26.87 -28.01 -5.54
C LEU A 134 -25.74 -27.56 -4.59
N ILE A 135 -24.72 -26.97 -5.15
CA ILE A 135 -23.62 -26.37 -4.39
C ILE A 135 -23.79 -24.84 -4.38
N ILE A 136 -23.94 -24.26 -3.21
CA ILE A 136 -24.01 -22.82 -3.01
C ILE A 136 -22.71 -22.38 -2.32
N SER A 137 -21.92 -21.56 -3.00
CA SER A 137 -20.73 -20.94 -2.42
C SER A 137 -21.03 -19.48 -2.05
N ALA A 138 -20.89 -19.16 -0.76
CA ALA A 138 -21.11 -17.83 -0.22
C ALA A 138 -19.79 -17.24 0.26
N LYS A 139 -19.55 -15.97 -0.04
CA LYS A 139 -18.29 -15.27 0.29
C LYS A 139 -18.58 -13.86 0.77
N LYS A 140 -17.90 -13.46 1.86
CA LYS A 140 -18.04 -12.12 2.45
C LYS A 140 -16.65 -11.58 2.81
N GLY A 141 -16.47 -10.25 2.70
CA GLY A 141 -15.22 -9.59 3.12
C GLY A 141 -14.10 -9.57 2.07
N ASP A 142 -14.37 -9.93 0.84
CA ASP A 142 -13.38 -9.97 -0.26
C ASP A 142 -12.71 -8.62 -0.55
N LEU A 143 -13.39 -7.51 -0.26
CA LEU A 143 -12.87 -6.16 -0.46
C LEU A 143 -11.63 -5.87 0.38
N GLN A 144 -11.45 -6.54 1.53
CA GLN A 144 -10.27 -6.35 2.37
C GLN A 144 -8.97 -6.72 1.64
N LYS A 145 -9.03 -7.70 0.74
CA LYS A 145 -7.87 -8.09 -0.08
C LYS A 145 -7.49 -7.03 -1.11
N LEU A 146 -8.46 -6.24 -1.58
CA LEU A 146 -8.20 -5.12 -2.50
C LEU A 146 -7.52 -3.95 -1.79
N GLY A 147 -7.73 -3.79 -0.47
CA GLY A 147 -7.05 -2.77 0.33
C GLY A 147 -5.53 -2.81 0.20
N TYR A 148 -4.95 -4.00 0.10
CA TYR A 148 -3.51 -4.17 -0.15
C TYR A 148 -3.07 -3.48 -1.45
N ILE A 149 -3.83 -3.64 -2.52
CA ILE A 149 -3.52 -3.04 -3.83
C ILE A 149 -3.62 -1.52 -3.73
N PHE A 150 -4.70 -1.01 -3.12
CA PHE A 150 -4.92 0.44 -2.98
C PHE A 150 -3.84 1.11 -2.14
N THR A 151 -3.45 0.52 -1.01
CA THR A 151 -2.41 1.10 -0.15
C THR A 151 -1.05 1.17 -0.85
N HIS A 152 -0.66 0.13 -1.58
CA HIS A 152 0.61 0.10 -2.29
C HIS A 152 0.61 1.04 -3.51
N LEU A 153 -0.50 1.14 -4.23
CA LEU A 153 -0.66 2.12 -5.31
C LEU A 153 -0.61 3.55 -4.78
N ALA A 154 -1.23 3.84 -3.63
CA ALA A 154 -1.17 5.15 -3.00
C ALA A 154 0.28 5.55 -2.68
N ILE A 155 1.09 4.64 -2.13
CA ILE A 155 2.51 4.88 -1.85
C ILE A 155 3.27 5.25 -3.14
N ILE A 156 3.03 4.52 -4.24
CA ILE A 156 3.67 4.79 -5.53
C ILE A 156 3.27 6.17 -6.04
N ILE A 157 1.98 6.51 -6.02
CA ILE A 157 1.46 7.78 -6.51
C ILE A 157 2.02 8.95 -5.70
N ILE A 158 2.01 8.86 -4.37
CA ILE A 158 2.55 9.89 -3.48
C ILE A 158 4.05 10.08 -3.72
N SER A 159 4.80 8.98 -3.88
CA SER A 159 6.24 9.03 -4.14
C SER A 159 6.58 9.66 -5.50
N ILE A 160 5.81 9.35 -6.54
CA ILE A 160 5.96 9.97 -7.87
C ILE A 160 5.58 11.45 -7.81
N GLY A 161 4.52 11.80 -7.08
CA GLY A 161 4.11 13.19 -6.88
C GLY A 161 5.19 14.01 -6.19
N GLY A 162 5.86 13.44 -5.16
CA GLY A 162 6.99 14.08 -4.50
C GLY A 162 8.19 14.33 -5.42
N LEU A 163 8.53 13.36 -6.28
CA LEU A 163 9.58 13.53 -7.29
C LEU A 163 9.20 14.59 -8.35
N GLY A 164 7.98 14.55 -8.84
CA GLY A 164 7.48 15.50 -9.86
C GLY A 164 7.45 16.93 -9.34
N TRP A 165 7.05 17.11 -8.09
CA TRP A 165 7.06 18.42 -7.43
C TRP A 165 8.47 19.02 -7.40
N GLN A 166 9.49 18.23 -7.07
CA GLN A 166 10.87 18.69 -7.03
C GLN A 166 11.42 19.10 -8.41
N SER A 167 11.08 18.32 -9.45
CA SER A 167 11.48 18.66 -10.83
C SER A 167 10.84 19.96 -11.29
N CYS A 168 9.54 20.12 -11.03
CA CYS A 168 8.79 21.30 -11.42
C CYS A 168 9.31 22.59 -10.72
N PHE A 169 9.70 22.48 -9.43
CA PHE A 169 10.26 23.63 -8.71
C PHE A 169 11.67 24.03 -9.18
N LYS A 170 12.51 23.09 -9.58
CA LYS A 170 13.81 23.40 -10.19
C LYS A 170 13.63 24.14 -11.54
N ASP A 171 12.73 23.68 -12.38
CA ASP A 171 12.49 24.31 -13.69
C ASP A 171 11.76 25.66 -13.57
N ALA A 172 10.95 25.86 -12.54
CA ALA A 172 10.25 27.11 -12.27
C ALA A 172 11.14 28.26 -11.74
N GLY A 173 12.44 28.00 -11.53
CA GLY A 173 13.43 29.07 -11.29
C GLY A 173 13.45 29.64 -9.88
N VAL A 174 13.20 28.82 -8.86
CA VAL A 174 13.46 29.20 -7.46
C VAL A 174 14.97 29.44 -7.19
N ASP A 175 15.83 28.96 -8.08
CA ASP A 175 17.28 29.28 -8.06
C ASP A 175 17.56 30.77 -8.39
N ARG A 176 16.60 31.53 -8.85
CA ARG A 176 16.77 32.97 -9.16
C ARG A 176 16.96 33.86 -7.92
N PHE A 177 16.61 33.37 -6.74
CA PHE A 177 16.78 34.13 -5.50
C PHE A 177 18.18 33.98 -4.87
N LYS A 178 19.00 33.03 -5.32
CA LYS A 178 20.38 32.87 -4.81
C LYS A 178 21.42 33.82 -5.43
N THR A 179 21.11 34.49 -6.54
CA THR A 179 22.09 35.27 -7.31
C THR A 179 22.07 36.79 -7.02
N ASN A 180 21.17 37.27 -6.16
CA ASN A 180 21.05 38.71 -5.89
C ASN A 180 21.61 39.19 -4.53
N TYR A 181 22.38 38.37 -3.84
CA TYR A 181 23.06 38.75 -2.60
C TYR A 181 24.56 38.39 -2.66
N ILE A 182 25.25 38.91 -3.65
CA ILE A 182 26.72 39.10 -3.64
C ILE A 182 27.00 40.57 -3.90
#